data_58aae22e7b3faeeeea9c16e76689f6e7
#
_entry.id   58aae22e7b3faeeeea9c16e76689f6e7
#
_cell.length_a   1.000
_cell.length_b   1.000
_cell.length_c   1.000
_cell.angle_alpha   90.00
_cell.angle_beta   90.00
_cell.angle_gamma   90.00
#
_symmetry.space_group_name_H-M   'P 1'
#
loop_
_entity.id
_entity.type
_entity.pdbx_description
1 polymer ?
#
loop_
_entity_poly.entity_id
_entity_poly.type
_entity_poly.pdbx_seq_one_letter_code
_entity_poly.pdbx_strand_id
1 'polypeptide(L)'
;TGTSVRAISDETKAGGVPVVAFSTDSGALQNGVYTLGLLVEEQVNRIIAYAAGRGRRSFALLVPDNSTGIAAAQAAVKATAGSEARVVKIAFYPPKSTDFSEIIRQLSDYDRRTGGTNREKNRLKALAAKGDAEAARALKKLAAKGTEESVDFDAVLIPESGARLKSAAAMFGYYDVFSPQVKFLGTSVWENTRLNRESTLIGSWYPAMSRTHNA
;
A
#
# COMPACT_ATOMS: atom_id res chain seq x y z
N THR A 1 -21.37 -2.93 6.55
CA THR A 1 -20.55 -1.84 6.00
C THR A 1 -20.96 -0.51 6.62
N GLY A 2 -20.05 0.51 6.66
CA GLY A 2 -20.37 1.84 7.18
C GLY A 2 -21.59 2.49 6.48
N THR A 3 -21.76 2.22 5.20
CA THR A 3 -22.95 2.68 4.42
C THR A 3 -24.24 2.06 4.93
N SER A 4 -24.26 0.77 5.22
CA SER A 4 -25.44 0.08 5.76
C SER A 4 -25.82 0.60 7.16
N VAL A 5 -24.80 0.89 7.99
CA VAL A 5 -25.03 1.43 9.34
C VAL A 5 -25.63 2.83 9.27
N ARG A 6 -25.14 3.68 8.36
CA ARG A 6 -25.70 5.02 8.15
C ARG A 6 -27.15 4.98 7.69
N ALA A 7 -27.50 4.03 6.82
CA ALA A 7 -28.88 3.91 6.30
C ALA A 7 -29.93 3.57 7.37
N ILE A 8 -29.54 2.82 8.42
CA ILE A 8 -30.48 2.42 9.50
C ILE A 8 -30.38 3.31 10.74
N SER A 9 -29.37 4.18 10.82
CA SER A 9 -29.08 4.96 12.03
C SER A 9 -30.19 5.95 12.39
N ASP A 10 -30.87 6.52 11.40
CA ASP A 10 -31.93 7.51 11.64
C ASP A 10 -33.20 6.85 12.18
N GLU A 11 -33.57 5.67 11.69
CA GLU A 11 -34.69 4.89 12.18
C GLU A 11 -34.47 4.37 13.60
N THR A 12 -33.23 3.89 13.89
CA THR A 12 -32.90 3.38 15.22
C THR A 12 -32.79 4.49 16.27
N LYS A 13 -32.38 5.69 15.89
CA LYS A 13 -32.40 6.87 16.76
C LYS A 13 -33.83 7.23 17.17
N ALA A 14 -34.77 7.24 16.22
CA ALA A 14 -36.15 7.51 16.52
C ALA A 14 -36.78 6.50 17.47
N GLY A 15 -36.34 5.25 17.41
CA GLY A 15 -36.80 4.16 18.29
C GLY A 15 -36.02 4.02 19.61
N GLY A 16 -34.97 4.82 19.85
CA GLY A 16 -34.13 4.71 21.06
C GLY A 16 -33.35 3.38 21.16
N VAL A 17 -33.18 2.68 20.04
CA VAL A 17 -32.52 1.36 20.00
C VAL A 17 -31.01 1.53 19.70
N PRO A 18 -30.10 1.07 20.59
CA PRO A 18 -28.68 1.13 20.33
C PRO A 18 -28.28 0.16 19.21
N VAL A 19 -27.42 0.60 18.29
CA VAL A 19 -26.88 -0.22 17.20
C VAL A 19 -25.44 -0.60 17.50
N VAL A 20 -25.13 -1.89 17.42
CA VAL A 20 -23.75 -2.39 17.47
C VAL A 20 -23.33 -2.79 16.05
N ALA A 21 -22.38 -2.05 15.49
CA ALA A 21 -21.88 -2.25 14.13
C ALA A 21 -20.49 -2.87 14.13
N PHE A 22 -20.32 -3.97 13.41
CA PHE A 22 -18.99 -4.53 13.09
C PHE A 22 -18.41 -3.76 11.91
N SER A 23 -17.77 -2.62 12.17
CA SER A 23 -17.23 -1.72 11.14
C SER A 23 -15.86 -1.22 11.53
N THR A 24 -14.99 -1.07 10.52
CA THR A 24 -13.69 -0.41 10.64
C THR A 24 -13.74 1.06 10.18
N ASP A 25 -14.90 1.53 9.76
CA ASP A 25 -15.16 2.88 9.25
C ASP A 25 -15.62 3.78 10.39
N SER A 26 -14.78 4.74 10.79
CA SER A 26 -15.11 5.74 11.82
C SER A 26 -16.26 6.66 11.41
N GLY A 27 -16.50 6.85 10.12
CA GLY A 27 -17.67 7.58 9.61
C GLY A 27 -19.01 6.88 9.89
N ALA A 28 -19.01 5.65 10.41
CA ALA A 28 -20.20 4.96 10.91
C ALA A 28 -20.52 5.31 12.37
N LEU A 29 -19.60 5.98 13.09
CA LEU A 29 -19.80 6.41 14.47
C LEU A 29 -20.82 7.56 14.50
N GLN A 30 -21.96 7.33 15.13
CA GLN A 30 -23.01 8.32 15.38
C GLN A 30 -23.58 8.10 16.78
N ASN A 31 -24.35 9.07 17.28
CA ASN A 31 -25.04 8.93 18.56
C ASN A 31 -25.97 7.69 18.53
N GLY A 32 -25.77 6.77 19.47
CA GLY A 32 -26.51 5.51 19.53
C GLY A 32 -25.95 4.37 18.68
N VAL A 33 -24.86 4.61 17.92
CA VAL A 33 -24.14 3.58 17.16
C VAL A 33 -22.78 3.32 17.80
N TYR A 34 -22.58 2.08 18.22
CA TYR A 34 -21.31 1.57 18.77
C TYR A 34 -20.62 0.70 17.73
N THR A 35 -19.35 0.93 17.46
CA THR A 35 -18.57 0.09 16.55
C THR A 35 -17.76 -0.91 17.33
N LEU A 36 -17.87 -2.18 16.95
CA LEU A 36 -16.98 -3.26 17.38
C LEU A 36 -16.05 -3.60 16.20
N GLY A 37 -14.82 -3.12 16.26
CA GLY A 37 -13.80 -3.35 15.24
C GLY A 37 -12.61 -2.42 15.44
N LEU A 38 -11.47 -2.81 14.88
CA LEU A 38 -10.30 -1.95 14.85
C LEU A 38 -10.52 -0.87 13.78
N LEU A 39 -10.66 0.38 14.22
CA LEU A 39 -10.77 1.51 13.30
C LEU A 39 -9.53 1.57 12.39
N VAL A 40 -9.73 1.95 11.12
CA VAL A 40 -8.61 2.02 10.17
C VAL A 40 -7.54 2.99 10.62
N GLU A 41 -7.93 4.09 11.25
CA GLU A 41 -7.04 5.12 11.77
C GLU A 41 -6.12 4.58 12.87
N GLU A 42 -6.65 3.79 13.79
CA GLU A 42 -5.86 3.17 14.86
C GLU A 42 -4.87 2.15 14.31
N GLN A 43 -5.31 1.36 13.34
CA GLN A 43 -4.46 0.39 12.67
C GLN A 43 -3.30 1.06 11.92
N VAL A 44 -3.61 2.14 11.19
CA VAL A 44 -2.61 2.91 10.44
C VAL A 44 -1.63 3.59 11.39
N ASN A 45 -2.12 4.26 12.44
CA ASN A 45 -1.27 4.85 13.48
C ASN A 45 -0.30 3.81 14.05
N ARG A 46 -0.81 2.63 14.42
CA ARG A 46 -0.01 1.56 15.00
C ARG A 46 1.06 1.03 14.04
N ILE A 47 0.71 0.76 12.77
CA ILE A 47 1.66 0.18 11.83
C ILE A 47 2.71 1.19 11.38
N ILE A 48 2.36 2.46 11.20
CA ILE A 48 3.30 3.53 10.89
C ILE A 48 4.27 3.76 12.05
N ALA A 49 3.77 3.86 13.29
CA ALA A 49 4.61 4.01 14.48
C ALA A 49 5.57 2.81 14.65
N TYR A 50 5.08 1.59 14.43
CA TYR A 50 5.90 0.39 14.48
C TYR A 50 7.00 0.41 13.41
N ALA A 51 6.67 0.77 12.17
CA ALA A 51 7.63 0.83 11.07
C ALA A 51 8.66 1.95 11.28
N ALA A 52 8.23 3.12 11.76
CA ALA A 52 9.10 4.23 12.11
C ALA A 52 10.07 3.85 13.24
N GLY A 53 9.62 3.15 14.27
CA GLY A 53 10.44 2.62 15.35
C GLY A 53 11.48 1.58 14.88
N ARG A 54 11.29 1.01 13.68
CA ARG A 54 12.22 0.09 13.02
C ARG A 54 13.05 0.75 11.91
N GLY A 55 13.14 2.07 11.92
CA GLY A 55 14.01 2.85 11.05
C GLY A 55 13.42 3.20 9.69
N ARG A 56 12.13 2.96 9.45
CA ARG A 56 11.47 3.44 8.23
C ARG A 56 11.12 4.92 8.40
N ARG A 57 11.50 5.75 7.42
CA ARG A 57 11.39 7.21 7.51
C ARG A 57 10.51 7.83 6.42
N SER A 58 10.39 7.17 5.27
CA SER A 58 9.64 7.67 4.11
C SER A 58 8.54 6.70 3.73
N PHE A 59 7.29 7.17 3.79
CA PHE A 59 6.11 6.36 3.58
C PHE A 59 5.39 6.77 2.32
N ALA A 60 5.06 5.78 1.47
CA ALA A 60 4.09 5.93 0.40
C ALA A 60 2.77 5.25 0.79
N LEU A 61 1.67 5.73 0.25
CA LEU A 61 0.35 5.16 0.45
C LEU A 61 -0.30 4.86 -0.89
N LEU A 62 -0.88 3.67 -1.02
CA LEU A 62 -1.78 3.30 -2.11
C LEU A 62 -3.14 3.00 -1.50
N VAL A 63 -4.08 3.94 -1.60
CA VAL A 63 -5.36 3.93 -0.88
C VAL A 63 -6.55 4.10 -1.82
N PRO A 64 -7.72 3.50 -1.52
CA PRO A 64 -8.91 3.72 -2.33
C PRO A 64 -9.43 5.15 -2.18
N ASP A 65 -9.98 5.72 -3.24
CA ASP A 65 -10.63 7.03 -3.24
C ASP A 65 -12.05 6.92 -2.64
N ASN A 66 -12.08 6.76 -1.31
CA ASN A 66 -13.30 6.70 -0.50
C ASN A 66 -13.01 7.10 0.95
N SER A 67 -14.03 7.12 1.82
CA SER A 67 -13.90 7.49 3.23
C SER A 67 -12.81 6.71 3.97
N THR A 68 -12.71 5.41 3.74
CA THR A 68 -11.69 4.55 4.37
C THR A 68 -10.27 4.90 3.93
N GLY A 69 -10.05 5.15 2.64
CA GLY A 69 -8.73 5.53 2.12
C GLY A 69 -8.33 6.93 2.55
N ILE A 70 -9.27 7.87 2.60
CA ILE A 70 -9.05 9.23 3.12
C ILE A 70 -8.66 9.17 4.60
N ALA A 71 -9.41 8.42 5.41
CA ALA A 71 -9.11 8.23 6.83
C ALA A 71 -7.73 7.58 7.06
N ALA A 72 -7.39 6.57 6.25
CA ALA A 72 -6.06 5.94 6.29
C ALA A 72 -4.94 6.95 5.95
N ALA A 73 -5.13 7.76 4.93
CA ALA A 73 -4.16 8.78 4.52
C ALA A 73 -3.97 9.85 5.61
N GLN A 74 -5.07 10.37 6.16
CA GLN A 74 -5.03 11.34 7.26
C GLN A 74 -4.34 10.77 8.51
N ALA A 75 -4.64 9.52 8.86
CA ALA A 75 -4.01 8.85 9.99
C ALA A 75 -2.50 8.68 9.77
N ALA A 76 -2.06 8.30 8.58
CA ALA A 76 -0.63 8.16 8.27
C ALA A 76 0.11 9.51 8.36
N VAL A 77 -0.46 10.58 7.82
CA VAL A 77 0.09 11.93 7.93
C VAL A 77 0.17 12.36 9.39
N LYS A 78 -0.89 12.12 10.17
CA LYS A 78 -0.91 12.42 11.61
C LYS A 78 0.12 11.60 12.39
N ALA A 79 0.27 10.31 12.09
CA ALA A 79 1.20 9.42 12.76
C ALA A 79 2.68 9.79 12.51
N THR A 80 2.97 10.46 11.41
CA THR A 80 4.33 10.93 11.08
C THR A 80 4.59 12.36 11.54
N ALA A 81 3.56 13.10 11.94
CA ALA A 81 3.70 14.48 12.39
C ALA A 81 4.59 14.57 13.64
N GLY A 82 5.53 15.52 13.65
CA GLY A 82 6.45 15.74 14.79
C GLY A 82 7.55 14.68 14.94
N SER A 83 7.73 13.79 13.97
CA SER A 83 8.80 12.80 13.91
C SER A 83 9.72 13.01 12.70
N GLU A 84 10.82 12.25 12.64
CA GLU A 84 11.67 12.22 11.43
C GLU A 84 11.03 11.46 10.26
N ALA A 85 9.95 10.72 10.52
CA ALA A 85 9.20 10.02 9.52
C ALA A 85 8.26 10.98 8.77
N ARG A 86 8.03 10.72 7.48
CA ARG A 86 7.13 11.53 6.66
C ARG A 86 6.40 10.69 5.62
N VAL A 87 5.20 11.10 5.30
CA VAL A 87 4.51 10.61 4.12
C VAL A 87 5.03 11.41 2.92
N VAL A 88 5.65 10.73 1.97
CA VAL A 88 6.26 11.34 0.78
C VAL A 88 5.33 11.30 -0.43
N LYS A 89 4.46 10.28 -0.51
CA LYS A 89 3.51 10.12 -1.61
C LYS A 89 2.21 9.49 -1.15
N ILE A 90 1.11 9.94 -1.72
CA ILE A 90 -0.22 9.33 -1.56
C ILE A 90 -0.83 9.16 -2.94
N ALA A 91 -1.19 7.94 -3.30
CA ALA A 91 -1.89 7.62 -4.54
C ALA A 91 -3.29 7.10 -4.22
N PHE A 92 -4.30 7.81 -4.70
CA PHE A 92 -5.71 7.41 -4.59
C PHE A 92 -6.13 6.69 -5.87
N TYR A 93 -6.72 5.52 -5.74
CA TYR A 93 -7.26 4.75 -6.86
C TYR A 93 -8.78 4.59 -6.77
N PRO A 94 -9.49 4.48 -7.92
CA PRO A 94 -10.94 4.28 -7.91
C PRO A 94 -11.34 3.03 -7.12
N PRO A 95 -12.32 3.08 -6.20
CA PRO A 95 -12.63 1.98 -5.28
C PRO A 95 -12.98 0.65 -5.93
N LYS A 96 -13.42 0.67 -7.19
CA LYS A 96 -13.75 -0.54 -7.98
C LYS A 96 -12.63 -0.97 -8.93
N SER A 97 -11.52 -0.25 -8.98
CA SER A 97 -10.39 -0.62 -9.86
C SER A 97 -9.79 -1.95 -9.46
N THR A 98 -9.46 -2.76 -10.43
CA THR A 98 -8.68 -4.00 -10.31
C THR A 98 -7.32 -3.89 -11.00
N ASP A 99 -7.14 -2.85 -11.82
CA ASP A 99 -5.88 -2.50 -12.47
C ASP A 99 -5.18 -1.39 -11.69
N PHE A 100 -3.97 -1.70 -11.25
CA PHE A 100 -3.11 -0.79 -10.50
C PHE A 100 -1.86 -0.37 -11.30
N SER A 101 -1.76 -0.76 -12.57
CA SER A 101 -0.56 -0.60 -13.37
C SER A 101 -0.11 0.86 -13.43
N GLU A 102 -0.98 1.75 -13.90
CA GLU A 102 -0.61 3.15 -14.10
C GLU A 102 -0.36 3.89 -12.79
N ILE A 103 -1.20 3.65 -11.78
CA ILE A 103 -1.06 4.35 -10.51
C ILE A 103 0.21 3.92 -9.73
N ILE A 104 0.59 2.64 -9.81
CA ILE A 104 1.82 2.15 -9.18
C ILE A 104 3.04 2.58 -9.98
N ARG A 105 2.96 2.63 -11.31
CA ARG A 105 4.00 3.18 -12.18
C ARG A 105 4.34 4.62 -11.79
N GLN A 106 3.31 5.46 -11.60
CA GLN A 106 3.48 6.84 -11.15
C GLN A 106 3.97 6.91 -9.70
N LEU A 107 3.38 6.15 -8.78
CA LEU A 107 3.77 6.14 -7.37
C LEU A 107 5.25 5.77 -7.19
N SER A 108 5.73 4.81 -7.97
CA SER A 108 7.11 4.33 -7.95
C SER A 108 8.08 5.18 -8.78
N ASP A 109 7.64 6.25 -9.45
CA ASP A 109 8.43 7.03 -10.41
C ASP A 109 9.17 6.16 -11.45
N TYR A 110 8.52 5.11 -11.91
CA TYR A 110 9.18 4.08 -12.72
C TYR A 110 9.85 4.65 -13.97
N ASP A 111 9.20 5.57 -14.67
CA ASP A 111 9.75 6.18 -15.89
C ASP A 111 11.00 7.01 -15.61
N ARG A 112 11.01 7.78 -14.53
CA ARG A 112 12.18 8.55 -14.10
C ARG A 112 13.32 7.60 -13.75
N ARG A 113 13.04 6.58 -12.92
CA ARG A 113 14.02 5.59 -12.46
C ARG A 113 14.61 4.77 -13.59
N THR A 114 13.84 4.51 -14.64
CA THR A 114 14.28 3.70 -15.79
C THR A 114 14.75 4.55 -16.99
N GLY A 115 14.53 5.85 -16.97
CA GLY A 115 14.76 6.73 -18.12
C GLY A 115 16.21 6.74 -18.61
N GLY A 116 17.19 6.70 -17.71
CA GLY A 116 18.60 6.56 -18.03
C GLY A 116 18.94 5.21 -18.64
N THR A 117 18.50 4.15 -17.96
CA THR A 117 18.69 2.76 -18.38
C THR A 117 18.02 2.47 -19.72
N ASN A 118 16.83 3.00 -19.97
CA ASN A 118 16.12 2.82 -21.25
C ASN A 118 16.81 3.55 -22.41
N ARG A 119 17.34 4.74 -22.18
CA ARG A 119 18.16 5.46 -23.19
C ARG A 119 19.40 4.66 -23.56
N GLU A 120 20.12 4.15 -22.59
CA GLU A 120 21.30 3.32 -22.82
C GLU A 120 20.96 1.98 -23.48
N LYS A 121 19.87 1.31 -23.07
CA LYS A 121 19.34 0.12 -23.77
C LYS A 121 19.06 0.39 -25.24
N ASN A 122 18.42 1.49 -25.55
CA ASN A 122 18.09 1.87 -26.94
C ASN A 122 19.37 2.17 -27.76
N ARG A 123 20.34 2.86 -27.17
CA ARG A 123 21.66 3.09 -27.78
C ARG A 123 22.38 1.79 -28.07
N LEU A 124 22.50 0.90 -27.08
CA LEU A 124 23.14 -0.42 -27.24
C LEU A 124 22.41 -1.30 -28.24
N LYS A 125 21.08 -1.28 -28.29
CA LYS A 125 20.30 -1.97 -29.33
C LYS A 125 20.65 -1.48 -30.73
N ALA A 126 20.74 -0.16 -30.91
CA ALA A 126 21.09 0.41 -32.22
C ALA A 126 22.53 0.05 -32.67
N LEU A 127 23.48 -0.02 -31.73
CA LEU A 127 24.86 -0.44 -32.02
C LEU A 127 24.94 -1.95 -32.31
N ALA A 128 24.28 -2.78 -31.50
CA ALA A 128 24.21 -4.23 -31.70
C ALA A 128 23.58 -4.61 -33.05
N ALA A 129 22.55 -3.86 -33.49
CA ALA A 129 21.94 -4.04 -34.81
C ALA A 129 22.89 -3.72 -35.98
N LYS A 130 23.97 -2.93 -35.71
CA LYS A 130 25.03 -2.64 -36.68
C LYS A 130 26.19 -3.64 -36.61
N GLY A 131 26.03 -4.72 -35.84
CA GLY A 131 27.04 -5.80 -35.74
C GLY A 131 28.05 -5.62 -34.59
N ASP A 132 27.85 -4.65 -33.69
CA ASP A 132 28.74 -4.44 -32.53
C ASP A 132 28.49 -5.53 -31.47
N ALA A 133 29.44 -6.46 -31.38
CA ALA A 133 29.38 -7.59 -30.45
C ALA A 133 29.54 -7.16 -28.96
N GLU A 134 30.26 -6.06 -28.69
CA GLU A 134 30.41 -5.53 -27.33
C GLU A 134 29.10 -4.89 -26.87
N ALA A 135 28.46 -4.11 -27.76
CA ALA A 135 27.14 -3.55 -27.47
C ALA A 135 26.08 -4.62 -27.21
N ALA A 136 26.14 -5.75 -27.93
CA ALA A 136 25.24 -6.87 -27.70
C ALA A 136 25.46 -7.53 -26.31
N ARG A 137 26.71 -7.69 -25.91
CA ARG A 137 27.08 -8.19 -24.56
C ARG A 137 26.67 -7.23 -23.45
N ALA A 138 26.92 -5.94 -23.65
CA ALA A 138 26.54 -4.88 -22.71
C ALA A 138 25.02 -4.78 -22.56
N LEU A 139 24.27 -4.90 -23.66
CA LEU A 139 22.80 -4.94 -23.64
C LEU A 139 22.27 -6.12 -22.81
N LYS A 140 22.84 -7.31 -22.98
CA LYS A 140 22.48 -8.49 -22.20
C LYS A 140 22.76 -8.30 -20.70
N LYS A 141 23.90 -7.71 -20.35
CA LYS A 141 24.29 -7.40 -18.98
C LYS A 141 23.36 -6.34 -18.36
N LEU A 142 23.02 -5.29 -19.11
CA LEU A 142 22.12 -4.23 -18.67
C LEU A 142 20.68 -4.74 -18.48
N ALA A 143 20.21 -5.67 -19.34
CA ALA A 143 18.90 -6.31 -19.21
C ALA A 143 18.77 -7.15 -17.94
N ALA A 144 19.86 -7.73 -17.44
CA ALA A 144 19.88 -8.54 -16.22
C ALA A 144 19.98 -7.70 -14.92
N LYS A 145 20.27 -6.41 -15.00
CA LYS A 145 20.63 -5.58 -13.84
C LYS A 145 19.44 -4.91 -13.14
N GLY A 146 18.24 -4.94 -13.75
CA GLY A 146 17.07 -4.26 -13.18
C GLY A 146 17.20 -2.72 -13.16
N THR A 147 16.38 -2.07 -12.34
CA THR A 147 16.38 -0.62 -12.15
C THR A 147 17.47 -0.20 -11.16
N GLU A 148 18.37 0.71 -11.56
CA GLU A 148 19.49 1.15 -10.71
C GLU A 148 19.06 2.13 -9.61
N GLU A 149 18.05 2.97 -9.89
CA GLU A 149 17.55 3.95 -8.92
C GLU A 149 16.48 3.36 -8.01
N SER A 150 16.61 3.59 -6.71
CA SER A 150 15.59 3.24 -5.73
C SER A 150 14.40 4.20 -5.78
N VAL A 151 13.27 3.77 -5.26
CA VAL A 151 12.13 4.66 -4.97
C VAL A 151 12.49 5.61 -3.81
N ASP A 152 11.75 6.71 -3.68
CA ASP A 152 11.94 7.74 -2.64
C ASP A 152 11.24 7.42 -1.31
N PHE A 153 10.67 6.21 -1.19
CA PHE A 153 10.05 5.71 0.04
C PHE A 153 10.65 4.36 0.45
N ASP A 154 10.72 4.12 1.74
CA ASP A 154 11.22 2.88 2.34
C ASP A 154 10.12 1.98 2.91
N ALA A 155 8.87 2.47 2.90
CA ALA A 155 7.70 1.69 3.23
C ALA A 155 6.48 2.13 2.41
N VAL A 156 5.58 1.20 2.09
CA VAL A 156 4.31 1.47 1.40
C VAL A 156 3.14 0.84 2.14
N LEU A 157 2.11 1.65 2.45
CA LEU A 157 0.88 1.21 3.09
C LEU A 157 -0.18 0.91 2.03
N ILE A 158 -0.77 -0.31 2.11
CA ILE A 158 -1.81 -0.79 1.19
C ILE A 158 -2.96 -1.38 2.03
N PRO A 159 -4.00 -0.61 2.38
CA PRO A 159 -5.14 -1.10 3.18
C PRO A 159 -6.16 -1.86 2.31
N GLU A 160 -5.68 -2.81 1.51
CA GLU A 160 -6.46 -3.67 0.61
C GLU A 160 -6.34 -5.13 1.01
N SER A 161 -7.20 -5.98 0.47
CA SER A 161 -7.22 -7.42 0.76
C SER A 161 -7.51 -8.27 -0.49
N GLY A 162 -7.37 -9.58 -0.34
CA GLY A 162 -7.76 -10.55 -1.37
C GLY A 162 -7.05 -10.36 -2.71
N ALA A 163 -7.80 -10.52 -3.80
CA ALA A 163 -7.26 -10.44 -5.16
C ALA A 163 -6.68 -9.06 -5.50
N ARG A 164 -7.27 -7.98 -4.97
CA ARG A 164 -6.81 -6.61 -5.22
C ARG A 164 -5.45 -6.33 -4.59
N LEU A 165 -5.23 -6.77 -3.36
CA LEU A 165 -3.92 -6.71 -2.72
C LEU A 165 -2.87 -7.47 -3.54
N LYS A 166 -3.20 -8.65 -4.03
CA LYS A 166 -2.30 -9.47 -4.86
C LYS A 166 -1.98 -8.79 -6.19
N SER A 167 -2.98 -8.20 -6.85
CA SER A 167 -2.78 -7.45 -8.08
C SER A 167 -1.86 -6.24 -7.85
N ALA A 168 -2.09 -5.47 -6.78
CA ALA A 168 -1.21 -4.36 -6.43
C ALA A 168 0.23 -4.84 -6.13
N ALA A 169 0.39 -5.92 -5.35
CA ALA A 169 1.70 -6.48 -5.03
C ALA A 169 2.46 -6.95 -6.28
N ALA A 170 1.77 -7.60 -7.21
CA ALA A 170 2.35 -8.01 -8.48
C ALA A 170 2.84 -6.80 -9.31
N MET A 171 2.07 -5.71 -9.33
CA MET A 171 2.45 -4.48 -10.04
C MET A 171 3.64 -3.78 -9.37
N PHE A 172 3.71 -3.76 -8.04
CA PHE A 172 4.93 -3.25 -7.36
C PHE A 172 6.16 -4.07 -7.77
N GLY A 173 6.05 -5.39 -7.78
CA GLY A 173 7.13 -6.27 -8.26
C GLY A 173 7.49 -6.03 -9.73
N TYR A 174 6.50 -5.82 -10.59
CA TYR A 174 6.71 -5.50 -12.01
C TYR A 174 7.47 -4.17 -12.21
N TYR A 175 7.25 -3.20 -11.34
CA TYR A 175 7.93 -1.89 -11.35
C TYR A 175 9.17 -1.82 -10.47
N ASP A 176 9.80 -2.96 -10.20
CA ASP A 176 11.05 -3.07 -9.43
C ASP A 176 10.98 -2.46 -8.02
N VAL A 177 9.87 -2.70 -7.31
CA VAL A 177 9.69 -2.33 -5.91
C VAL A 177 9.55 -3.60 -5.07
N PHE A 178 10.59 -3.95 -4.31
CA PHE A 178 10.69 -5.22 -3.60
C PHE A 178 11.04 -5.06 -2.12
N SER A 179 10.64 -6.05 -1.31
CA SER A 179 11.24 -6.31 -0.01
C SER A 179 12.66 -6.90 -0.19
N PRO A 180 13.65 -6.54 0.65
CA PRO A 180 13.55 -5.77 1.89
C PRO A 180 13.74 -4.26 1.74
N GLN A 181 14.07 -3.74 0.53
CA GLN A 181 14.32 -2.31 0.31
C GLN A 181 13.07 -1.50 0.71
N VAL A 182 11.92 -1.88 0.20
CA VAL A 182 10.63 -1.28 0.57
C VAL A 182 9.85 -2.25 1.46
N LYS A 183 9.45 -1.79 2.64
CA LYS A 183 8.60 -2.57 3.54
C LYS A 183 7.13 -2.39 3.19
N PHE A 184 6.46 -3.48 2.86
CA PHE A 184 5.02 -3.47 2.63
C PHE A 184 4.27 -3.50 3.96
N LEU A 185 3.34 -2.58 4.12
CA LEU A 185 2.52 -2.40 5.31
C LEU A 185 1.05 -2.59 4.94
N GLY A 186 0.32 -3.27 5.82
CA GLY A 186 -1.11 -3.50 5.66
C GLY A 186 -1.91 -3.12 6.88
N THR A 187 -3.19 -3.39 6.84
CA THR A 187 -4.11 -3.36 7.97
C THR A 187 -4.55 -4.79 8.31
N SER A 188 -5.35 -4.98 9.35
CA SER A 188 -5.83 -6.30 9.78
C SER A 188 -6.59 -7.08 8.70
N VAL A 189 -7.06 -6.41 7.64
CA VAL A 189 -7.71 -7.08 6.49
C VAL A 189 -6.76 -8.04 5.76
N TRP A 190 -5.45 -7.92 5.96
CA TRP A 190 -4.45 -8.83 5.41
C TRP A 190 -4.48 -10.21 6.07
N GLU A 191 -4.97 -10.33 7.31
CA GLU A 191 -5.02 -11.60 8.05
C GLU A 191 -5.80 -12.68 7.29
N ASN A 192 -6.83 -12.27 6.55
CA ASN A 192 -7.67 -13.17 5.76
C ASN A 192 -7.15 -13.41 4.33
N THR A 193 -6.01 -12.85 3.97
CA THR A 193 -5.41 -13.01 2.65
C THR A 193 -4.21 -13.96 2.73
N ARG A 194 -4.20 -15.00 1.89
CA ARG A 194 -3.04 -15.92 1.82
C ARG A 194 -1.86 -15.21 1.14
N LEU A 195 -0.97 -14.62 1.93
CA LEU A 195 0.19 -13.82 1.48
C LEU A 195 1.43 -14.66 1.18
N ASN A 196 1.50 -15.90 1.65
CA ASN A 196 2.67 -16.78 1.56
C ASN A 196 3.09 -17.16 0.13
N ARG A 197 2.24 -16.89 -0.86
CA ARG A 197 2.52 -17.12 -2.29
C ARG A 197 2.89 -15.85 -3.06
N GLU A 198 2.85 -14.70 -2.40
CA GLU A 198 3.15 -13.39 -3.02
C GLU A 198 4.55 -12.96 -2.63
N SER A 199 5.54 -13.24 -3.48
CA SER A 199 6.96 -12.96 -3.21
C SER A 199 7.22 -11.51 -2.82
N THR A 200 6.52 -10.56 -3.41
CA THR A 200 6.61 -9.13 -3.12
C THR A 200 6.21 -8.79 -1.68
N LEU A 201 5.27 -9.56 -1.10
CA LEU A 201 4.74 -9.32 0.25
C LEU A 201 5.45 -10.14 1.33
N ILE A 202 6.46 -10.95 0.99
CA ILE A 202 7.21 -11.71 1.99
C ILE A 202 7.90 -10.75 2.95
N GLY A 203 7.69 -10.99 4.27
CA GLY A 203 8.22 -10.15 5.33
C GLY A 203 7.51 -8.81 5.53
N SER A 204 6.33 -8.63 4.93
CA SER A 204 5.44 -7.49 5.18
C SER A 204 4.91 -7.46 6.62
N TRP A 205 4.42 -6.29 7.05
CA TRP A 205 3.88 -6.08 8.40
C TRP A 205 2.45 -5.58 8.36
N TYR A 206 1.62 -6.08 9.25
CA TYR A 206 0.27 -5.57 9.49
C TYR A 206 -0.13 -5.75 10.96
N PRO A 207 -1.00 -4.92 11.52
CA PRO A 207 -1.51 -5.07 12.87
C PRO A 207 -2.49 -6.25 12.89
N ALA A 208 -2.25 -7.19 13.79
CA ALA A 208 -3.16 -8.30 14.08
C ALA A 208 -3.71 -8.17 15.48
N MET A 209 -4.90 -8.70 15.73
CA MET A 209 -5.40 -8.87 17.09
C MET A 209 -4.60 -9.96 17.79
N SER A 210 -4.23 -9.71 19.05
CA SER A 210 -3.62 -10.76 19.87
C SER A 210 -4.63 -11.90 20.02
N ARG A 211 -4.28 -13.06 19.52
CA ARG A 211 -5.02 -14.28 19.88
C ARG A 211 -4.56 -14.66 21.28
N THR A 212 -5.25 -14.18 22.31
CA THR A 212 -5.11 -14.77 23.64
C THR A 212 -5.55 -16.21 23.52
N HIS A 213 -4.60 -17.12 23.55
CA HIS A 213 -4.89 -18.52 23.85
C HIS A 213 -5.37 -18.52 25.29
N ASN A 214 -6.68 -18.62 25.49
CA ASN A 214 -7.19 -19.13 26.74
C ASN A 214 -6.74 -20.59 26.81
N ALA A 215 -5.68 -20.83 27.58
CA ALA A 215 -5.29 -22.15 28.03
C ALA A 215 -6.32 -22.66 29.04
#